data_1c6da038ed15f4698a9b2017e7f92eb0
#
_entry.id   1c6da038ed15f4698a9b2017e7f92eb0
#
_cell.length_a   1.000
_cell.length_b   1.000
_cell.length_c   1.000
_cell.angle_alpha   90.00
_cell.angle_beta   90.00
_cell.angle_gamma   90.00
#
_symmetry.space_group_name_H-M   'P 1'
#
loop_
_entity.id
_entity.type
_entity.pdbx_description
1 polymer ?
#
loop_
_entity_poly.entity_id
_entity_poly.type
_entity_poly.pdbx_seq_one_letter_code
_entity_poly.pdbx_strand_id
1 'polypeptide(L)'
;MATTDDNLPVTPGRVPGLHSYRHMARRPKVRPYFKRKDTARAPRAASVGEASWDLPALCAAYNWPTGLSGGGVIAIVELGGGWVASDMSQFFAGIGQPVPQITDVSVDGTQNTPDPDPNGPDGEVALDIQVAGAAYYVATGQPATIRVYWSQDIPQAVRAATADSCDVCTISWGADESEWGAQAGQDMEQAATDATTAGMIVFAAAGDNDSSDGGPTPANVDLPASAPHVIGCGGTTKTATSETVWNNDPGNASGEGTGGGYSTLFQPMPTWQIGAPNGPGRMVPDVSADADPNTGYNIILHGAPVTIGGTSAAAPLYAGLFASFGAKLGFVTPELYLNQVCFHDITQGDNGSFRAQPGPDPCSGIGSPIGIKLAQLLMKPAASSVRSLKDLLAENEQLRKTIAELKSKLPGLKA
;
A
#
# COMPACT_ATOMS: atom_id res chain seq x y z
N MET A 1 -37.52 -69.26 3.72
CA MET A 1 -36.74 -68.58 4.74
C MET A 1 -35.85 -67.59 4.01
N ALA A 2 -36.25 -66.38 4.00
CA ALA A 2 -35.58 -65.24 3.38
C ALA A 2 -34.79 -64.49 4.43
N THR A 3 -33.53 -64.20 4.19
CA THR A 3 -32.74 -63.25 4.95
C THR A 3 -32.34 -62.10 4.01
N THR A 4 -32.91 -60.97 4.28
CA THR A 4 -32.58 -59.69 3.65
C THR A 4 -31.36 -59.11 4.34
N ASP A 5 -30.33 -58.78 3.54
CA ASP A 5 -29.21 -57.96 3.95
C ASP A 5 -29.36 -56.59 3.27
N ASP A 6 -29.81 -55.61 4.03
CA ASP A 6 -29.82 -54.20 3.62
C ASP A 6 -28.58 -53.51 4.20
N ASN A 7 -27.59 -53.25 3.34
CA ASN A 7 -26.51 -52.32 3.63
C ASN A 7 -26.27 -51.41 2.41
N LEU A 8 -27.02 -50.33 2.33
CA LEU A 8 -26.73 -49.24 1.38
C LEU A 8 -25.93 -48.15 2.10
N PRO A 9 -24.86 -47.61 1.52
CA PRO A 9 -24.11 -46.53 2.11
C PRO A 9 -24.88 -45.21 2.01
N VAL A 10 -24.98 -44.51 3.15
CA VAL A 10 -25.56 -43.17 3.28
C VAL A 10 -24.64 -42.16 2.55
N THR A 11 -25.14 -41.58 1.48
CA THR A 11 -24.53 -40.42 0.83
C THR A 11 -24.76 -39.17 1.69
N PRO A 12 -23.72 -38.31 1.93
CA PRO A 12 -23.92 -37.04 2.65
C PRO A 12 -24.82 -36.11 1.84
N GLY A 13 -25.81 -35.56 2.50
CA GLY A 13 -26.81 -34.66 1.94
C GLY A 13 -26.18 -33.41 1.33
N ARG A 14 -26.56 -33.10 0.11
CA ARG A 14 -26.34 -31.83 -0.56
C ARG A 14 -27.05 -30.74 0.21
N VAL A 15 -26.29 -29.75 0.70
CA VAL A 15 -26.84 -28.48 1.19
C VAL A 15 -27.36 -27.69 -0.02
N PRO A 16 -28.65 -27.31 -0.08
CA PRO A 16 -29.15 -26.45 -1.15
C PRO A 16 -28.77 -25.01 -0.85
N GLY A 17 -28.05 -24.35 -1.78
CA GLY A 17 -27.90 -22.89 -1.70
C GLY A 17 -26.60 -22.27 -2.16
N LEU A 18 -25.68 -22.99 -2.80
CA LEU A 18 -24.60 -22.34 -3.53
C LEU A 18 -24.94 -22.29 -5.02
N HIS A 19 -25.61 -21.22 -5.43
CA HIS A 19 -25.68 -20.87 -6.83
C HIS A 19 -24.25 -20.48 -7.28
N SER A 20 -23.67 -21.33 -8.11
CA SER A 20 -22.43 -21.02 -8.81
C SER A 20 -22.70 -19.84 -9.75
N TYR A 21 -22.36 -18.63 -9.33
CA TYR A 21 -22.24 -17.47 -10.21
C TYR A 21 -21.03 -17.66 -11.13
N ARG A 22 -21.16 -18.51 -12.15
CA ARG A 22 -20.29 -18.49 -13.32
C ARG A 22 -20.78 -17.38 -14.27
N HIS A 23 -20.70 -16.14 -13.87
CA HIS A 23 -20.54 -15.05 -14.82
C HIS A 23 -19.03 -14.93 -15.03
N MET A 24 -18.55 -15.36 -16.19
CA MET A 24 -17.22 -15.03 -16.71
C MET A 24 -17.19 -13.52 -17.01
N ALA A 25 -17.13 -12.69 -15.98
CA ALA A 25 -16.58 -11.35 -16.12
C ALA A 25 -15.14 -11.54 -16.58
N ARG A 26 -14.73 -10.85 -17.62
CA ARG A 26 -13.36 -10.85 -18.13
C ARG A 26 -12.49 -10.42 -16.96
N ARG A 27 -11.57 -11.27 -16.48
CA ARG A 27 -10.66 -10.90 -15.40
C ARG A 27 -9.85 -9.69 -15.86
N PRO A 28 -9.64 -8.67 -15.02
CA PRO A 28 -8.80 -7.53 -15.36
C PRO A 28 -7.39 -8.02 -15.73
N LYS A 29 -6.73 -7.34 -16.64
CA LYS A 29 -5.34 -7.62 -17.00
C LYS A 29 -4.43 -6.93 -15.98
N VAL A 30 -4.38 -7.48 -14.80
CA VAL A 30 -3.53 -6.98 -13.71
C VAL A 30 -2.06 -7.22 -14.03
N ARG A 31 -1.22 -6.28 -13.66
CA ARG A 31 0.24 -6.35 -13.85
C ARG A 31 0.96 -5.97 -12.55
N PRO A 32 2.21 -6.44 -12.35
CA PRO A 32 3.03 -5.98 -11.24
C PRO A 32 3.53 -4.56 -11.50
N TYR A 33 3.71 -3.80 -10.43
CA TYR A 33 4.19 -2.42 -10.47
C TYR A 33 5.61 -2.30 -9.94
N PHE A 34 6.57 -2.90 -10.65
CA PHE A 34 7.99 -2.66 -10.38
C PHE A 34 8.73 -2.20 -11.63
N LYS A 35 9.76 -1.42 -11.42
CA LYS A 35 10.66 -0.93 -12.47
C LYS A 35 12.11 -1.23 -12.09
N ARG A 36 12.87 -1.81 -13.00
CA ARG A 36 14.31 -1.97 -12.83
C ARG A 36 15.04 -0.74 -13.31
N LYS A 37 16.09 -0.35 -12.57
CA LYS A 37 17.00 0.71 -13.04
C LYS A 37 17.60 0.33 -14.37
N ASP A 38 17.32 1.13 -15.41
CA ASP A 38 17.89 0.91 -16.74
C ASP A 38 19.35 1.39 -16.77
N THR A 39 20.29 0.44 -16.71
CA THR A 39 21.73 0.72 -16.77
C THR A 39 22.19 1.16 -18.18
N ALA A 40 21.36 0.99 -19.21
CA ALA A 40 21.65 1.38 -20.59
C ALA A 40 21.18 2.79 -20.93
N ARG A 41 20.24 3.35 -20.18
CA ARG A 41 19.74 4.71 -20.38
C ARG A 41 20.73 5.69 -19.74
N ALA A 42 21.41 6.48 -20.57
CA ALA A 42 22.25 7.57 -20.06
C ALA A 42 21.38 8.48 -19.16
N PRO A 43 21.83 8.81 -17.94
CA PRO A 43 21.06 9.66 -17.06
C PRO A 43 20.77 10.99 -17.75
N ARG A 44 19.52 11.34 -17.92
CA ARG A 44 19.09 12.67 -18.35
C ARG A 44 19.49 13.60 -17.20
N ALA A 45 20.68 14.27 -17.33
CA ALA A 45 21.20 15.27 -16.40
C ALA A 45 20.86 15.02 -14.91
N ALA A 46 21.04 13.79 -14.46
CA ALA A 46 20.98 13.46 -13.04
C ALA A 46 22.17 14.15 -12.37
N SER A 47 21.92 14.87 -11.31
CA SER A 47 22.96 15.44 -10.47
C SER A 47 23.88 14.31 -10.02
N VAL A 48 25.18 14.50 -10.14
CA VAL A 48 26.21 13.57 -9.69
C VAL A 48 25.94 13.20 -8.23
N GLY A 49 25.47 11.94 -7.93
CA GLY A 49 25.35 11.46 -6.57
C GLY A 49 24.04 10.78 -6.16
N GLU A 50 23.12 10.45 -7.07
CA GLU A 50 21.90 9.71 -6.70
C GLU A 50 22.24 8.23 -6.52
N ALA A 51 22.49 7.85 -5.25
CA ALA A 51 22.71 6.48 -4.85
C ALA A 51 21.37 5.81 -4.54
N SER A 52 21.19 4.58 -5.02
CA SER A 52 20.11 3.70 -4.59
C SER A 52 20.19 3.43 -3.08
N TRP A 53 19.08 3.03 -2.49
CA TRP A 53 18.96 2.82 -1.06
C TRP A 53 19.14 1.35 -0.66
N ASP A 54 19.94 1.14 0.36
CA ASP A 54 19.80 -0.04 1.19
C ASP A 54 18.65 0.19 2.18
N LEU A 55 17.83 -0.81 2.42
CA LEU A 55 16.59 -0.65 3.22
C LEU A 55 16.80 -0.03 4.61
N PRO A 56 17.82 -0.41 5.40
CA PRO A 56 18.06 0.23 6.68
C PRO A 56 18.37 1.73 6.57
N ALA A 57 19.07 2.15 5.51
CA ALA A 57 19.39 3.55 5.28
C ALA A 57 18.16 4.37 4.86
N LEU A 58 17.29 3.82 4.00
CA LEU A 58 16.03 4.44 3.63
C LEU A 58 15.10 4.58 4.84
N CYS A 59 14.97 3.52 5.64
CA CYS A 59 14.20 3.57 6.88
C CYS A 59 14.71 4.66 7.82
N ALA A 60 16.03 4.80 7.97
CA ALA A 60 16.62 5.88 8.77
C ALA A 60 16.29 7.27 8.19
N ALA A 61 16.32 7.44 6.85
CA ALA A 61 15.96 8.68 6.18
C ALA A 61 14.47 9.07 6.37
N TYR A 62 13.60 8.08 6.60
CA TYR A 62 12.18 8.27 6.95
C TYR A 62 11.93 8.32 8.47
N ASN A 63 12.97 8.46 9.29
CA ASN A 63 12.86 8.49 10.75
C ASN A 63 12.09 7.27 11.30
N TRP A 64 12.48 6.07 10.87
CA TRP A 64 11.82 4.82 11.30
C TRP A 64 11.91 4.64 12.81
N PRO A 65 10.86 4.13 13.47
CA PRO A 65 10.93 3.78 14.89
C PRO A 65 11.87 2.60 15.08
N THR A 66 12.38 2.43 16.31
CA THR A 66 13.19 1.28 16.71
C THR A 66 12.74 0.75 18.07
N GLY A 67 13.01 -0.53 18.34
CA GLY A 67 12.72 -1.14 19.63
C GLY A 67 11.22 -1.40 19.87
N LEU A 68 10.42 -1.48 18.81
CA LEU A 68 9.02 -1.85 18.92
C LEU A 68 8.88 -3.34 19.23
N SER A 69 7.78 -3.72 19.91
CA SER A 69 7.52 -5.12 20.26
C SER A 69 7.19 -5.98 19.04
N GLY A 70 6.63 -5.39 17.98
CA GLY A 70 6.20 -6.12 16.81
C GLY A 70 5.04 -7.08 17.08
N GLY A 71 4.98 -8.14 16.31
CA GLY A 71 3.99 -9.23 16.44
C GLY A 71 2.93 -9.25 15.34
N GLY A 72 2.88 -8.23 14.49
CA GLY A 72 1.95 -8.22 13.35
C GLY A 72 2.40 -9.17 12.23
N VAL A 73 1.44 -9.84 11.61
CA VAL A 73 1.61 -10.76 10.47
C VAL A 73 1.35 -10.00 9.18
N ILE A 74 2.30 -10.08 8.24
CA ILE A 74 2.22 -9.44 6.92
C ILE A 74 1.68 -10.45 5.91
N ALA A 75 0.60 -10.10 5.21
CA ALA A 75 0.14 -10.77 4.01
C ALA A 75 0.71 -10.05 2.78
N ILE A 76 1.27 -10.81 1.85
CA ILE A 76 1.70 -10.33 0.54
C ILE A 76 0.84 -11.05 -0.51
N VAL A 77 0.23 -10.31 -1.43
CA VAL A 77 -0.62 -10.89 -2.48
C VAL A 77 0.15 -10.98 -3.78
N GLU A 78 0.29 -12.22 -4.30
CA GLU A 78 1.05 -12.50 -5.52
C GLU A 78 0.21 -13.26 -6.55
N LEU A 79 0.27 -12.81 -7.81
CA LEU A 79 -0.50 -13.39 -8.90
C LEU A 79 0.30 -14.36 -9.77
N GLY A 80 1.60 -14.44 -9.56
CA GLY A 80 2.51 -15.33 -10.30
C GLY A 80 3.95 -15.03 -9.94
N GLY A 81 4.87 -15.74 -10.60
CA GLY A 81 6.29 -15.70 -10.26
C GLY A 81 6.61 -16.49 -9.01
N GLY A 82 7.72 -16.14 -8.38
CA GLY A 82 8.15 -16.83 -7.19
C GLY A 82 9.37 -16.23 -6.52
N TRP A 83 9.71 -16.76 -5.37
CA TRP A 83 10.89 -16.43 -4.60
C TRP A 83 11.72 -17.67 -4.31
N VAL A 84 13.02 -17.49 -4.13
CA VAL A 84 13.94 -18.56 -3.77
C VAL A 84 14.65 -18.24 -2.46
N ALA A 85 14.84 -19.27 -1.63
CA ALA A 85 15.41 -19.11 -0.29
C ALA A 85 16.88 -18.59 -0.32
N SER A 86 17.62 -18.86 -1.38
CA SER A 86 18.98 -18.34 -1.56
C SER A 86 19.03 -16.83 -1.68
N ASP A 87 18.08 -16.21 -2.39
CA ASP A 87 18.02 -14.76 -2.58
C ASP A 87 17.66 -14.07 -1.27
N MET A 88 16.69 -14.63 -0.54
CA MET A 88 16.32 -14.15 0.81
C MET A 88 17.52 -14.23 1.75
N SER A 89 18.23 -15.38 1.77
CA SER A 89 19.41 -15.56 2.63
C SER A 89 20.52 -14.57 2.28
N GLN A 90 20.78 -14.34 0.99
CA GLN A 90 21.81 -13.41 0.52
C GLN A 90 21.46 -11.97 0.87
N PHE A 91 20.21 -11.56 0.61
CA PHE A 91 19.75 -10.19 0.89
C PHE A 91 19.82 -9.86 2.38
N PHE A 92 19.14 -10.66 3.21
CA PHE A 92 19.06 -10.36 4.65
C PHE A 92 20.42 -10.47 5.35
N ALA A 93 21.28 -11.41 4.93
CA ALA A 93 22.66 -11.46 5.43
C ALA A 93 23.47 -10.23 5.01
N GLY A 94 23.26 -9.72 3.78
CA GLY A 94 23.92 -8.52 3.25
C GLY A 94 23.64 -7.25 4.04
N ILE A 95 22.44 -7.15 4.60
CA ILE A 95 22.04 -6.01 5.44
C ILE A 95 22.09 -6.31 6.95
N GLY A 96 22.68 -7.45 7.34
CA GLY A 96 22.88 -7.83 8.75
C GLY A 96 21.60 -8.18 9.50
N GLN A 97 20.58 -8.70 8.80
CA GLN A 97 19.28 -9.08 9.37
C GLN A 97 19.04 -10.59 9.22
N PRO A 98 18.25 -11.22 10.11
CA PRO A 98 17.76 -12.57 9.90
C PRO A 98 16.68 -12.61 8.81
N VAL A 99 16.60 -13.75 8.11
CA VAL A 99 15.52 -14.00 7.14
C VAL A 99 14.17 -14.05 7.86
N PRO A 100 13.11 -13.40 7.32
CA PRO A 100 11.74 -13.52 7.84
C PRO A 100 11.24 -14.96 7.86
N GLN A 101 10.23 -15.24 8.69
CA GLN A 101 9.45 -16.47 8.56
C GLN A 101 8.47 -16.33 7.40
N ILE A 102 8.76 -16.99 6.27
CA ILE A 102 7.97 -16.90 5.04
C ILE A 102 7.16 -18.19 4.89
N THR A 103 5.86 -18.06 4.64
CA THR A 103 4.95 -19.19 4.38
C THR A 103 4.14 -18.92 3.12
N ASP A 104 4.14 -19.85 2.19
CA ASP A 104 3.32 -19.79 0.99
C ASP A 104 1.91 -20.33 1.25
N VAL A 105 0.89 -19.59 0.81
CA VAL A 105 -0.53 -19.94 0.92
C VAL A 105 -1.16 -19.94 -0.47
N SER A 106 -1.49 -21.11 -1.01
CA SER A 106 -2.21 -21.23 -2.28
C SER A 106 -3.70 -21.02 -2.05
N VAL A 107 -4.30 -20.01 -2.70
CA VAL A 107 -5.72 -19.67 -2.54
C VAL A 107 -6.59 -20.35 -3.62
N ASP A 108 -6.14 -20.35 -4.86
CA ASP A 108 -6.89 -20.87 -6.02
C ASP A 108 -6.12 -21.92 -6.84
N GLY A 109 -5.03 -22.44 -6.30
CA GLY A 109 -4.12 -23.37 -6.98
C GLY A 109 -2.88 -22.69 -7.55
N THR A 110 -2.81 -21.36 -7.57
CA THR A 110 -1.57 -20.59 -7.85
C THR A 110 -0.54 -20.86 -6.76
N GLN A 111 0.73 -20.95 -7.11
CA GLN A 111 1.80 -21.34 -6.19
C GLN A 111 3.08 -20.54 -6.47
N ASN A 112 4.00 -20.56 -5.52
CA ASN A 112 5.36 -20.09 -5.68
C ASN A 112 6.04 -20.86 -6.84
N THR A 113 6.23 -20.20 -7.97
CA THR A 113 6.78 -20.80 -9.20
C THR A 113 7.81 -19.86 -9.80
N PRO A 114 9.05 -19.82 -9.25
CA PRO A 114 10.10 -18.95 -9.76
C PRO A 114 10.36 -19.18 -11.25
N ASP A 115 10.48 -18.07 -12.00
CA ASP A 115 10.78 -18.04 -13.43
C ASP A 115 12.14 -17.37 -13.64
N PRO A 116 13.06 -17.97 -14.40
CA PRO A 116 14.36 -17.38 -14.68
C PRO A 116 14.32 -16.13 -15.59
N ASP A 117 13.17 -15.74 -16.13
CA ASP A 117 13.05 -14.49 -16.90
C ASP A 117 13.36 -13.29 -16.00
N PRO A 118 14.42 -12.52 -16.28
CA PRO A 118 14.79 -11.37 -15.46
C PRO A 118 13.74 -10.24 -15.49
N ASN A 119 12.81 -10.27 -16.43
CA ASN A 119 11.69 -9.32 -16.55
C ASN A 119 10.37 -9.96 -16.12
N GLY A 120 10.42 -11.18 -15.61
CA GLY A 120 9.27 -11.89 -15.09
C GLY A 120 8.82 -11.37 -13.72
N PRO A 121 7.71 -11.90 -13.21
CA PRO A 121 7.10 -11.44 -11.97
C PRO A 121 7.91 -11.75 -10.69
N ASP A 122 8.98 -12.54 -10.76
CA ASP A 122 9.87 -12.82 -9.62
C ASP A 122 10.47 -11.56 -9.02
N GLY A 123 10.67 -10.52 -9.85
CA GLY A 123 11.14 -9.22 -9.38
C GLY A 123 10.18 -8.58 -8.36
N GLU A 124 8.88 -8.71 -8.60
CA GLU A 124 7.84 -8.22 -7.69
C GLU A 124 7.86 -8.98 -6.37
N VAL A 125 7.80 -10.31 -6.46
CA VAL A 125 7.77 -11.18 -5.27
C VAL A 125 9.00 -10.98 -4.39
N ALA A 126 10.19 -10.88 -5.01
CA ALA A 126 11.43 -10.64 -4.29
C ALA A 126 11.45 -9.26 -3.62
N LEU A 127 10.97 -8.23 -4.32
CA LEU A 127 10.86 -6.86 -3.82
C LEU A 127 9.96 -6.81 -2.58
N ASP A 128 8.74 -7.32 -2.68
CA ASP A 128 7.75 -7.28 -1.61
C ASP A 128 8.24 -7.94 -0.33
N ILE A 129 8.80 -9.16 -0.43
CA ILE A 129 9.31 -9.90 0.73
C ILE A 129 10.51 -9.18 1.36
N GLN A 130 11.47 -8.73 0.55
CA GLN A 130 12.70 -8.13 1.04
C GLN A 130 12.44 -6.77 1.67
N VAL A 131 11.59 -5.94 1.04
CA VAL A 131 11.24 -4.62 1.56
C VAL A 131 10.42 -4.71 2.85
N ALA A 132 9.32 -5.47 2.85
CA ALA A 132 8.46 -5.59 4.03
C ALA A 132 9.21 -6.21 5.22
N GLY A 133 9.99 -7.27 4.97
CA GLY A 133 10.78 -7.94 6.00
C GLY A 133 11.85 -7.05 6.62
N ALA A 134 12.60 -6.32 5.78
CA ALA A 134 13.67 -5.43 6.25
C ALA A 134 13.09 -4.21 7.01
N ALA A 135 12.03 -3.60 6.51
CA ALA A 135 11.36 -2.48 7.16
C ALA A 135 10.81 -2.86 8.55
N TYR A 136 10.20 -4.04 8.66
CA TYR A 136 9.74 -4.58 9.94
C TYR A 136 10.90 -4.80 10.92
N TYR A 137 12.00 -5.41 10.44
CA TYR A 137 13.15 -5.68 11.29
C TYR A 137 13.80 -4.41 11.82
N VAL A 138 13.95 -3.36 11.00
CA VAL A 138 14.48 -2.06 11.46
C VAL A 138 13.68 -1.51 12.63
N ALA A 139 12.36 -1.66 12.60
CA ALA A 139 11.49 -1.15 13.64
C ALA A 139 11.53 -1.99 14.93
N THR A 140 11.68 -3.31 14.82
CA THR A 140 11.47 -4.24 15.94
C THR A 140 12.74 -4.91 16.45
N GLY A 141 13.76 -5.07 15.58
CA GLY A 141 14.91 -5.95 15.84
C GLY A 141 14.55 -7.45 15.81
N GLN A 142 13.38 -7.81 15.31
CA GLN A 142 12.88 -9.19 15.19
C GLN A 142 12.57 -9.53 13.74
N PRO A 143 12.72 -10.79 13.30
CA PRO A 143 12.30 -11.20 11.97
C PRO A 143 10.79 -11.10 11.81
N ALA A 144 10.33 -10.64 10.65
CA ALA A 144 8.91 -10.57 10.32
C ALA A 144 8.30 -11.97 10.15
N THR A 145 6.98 -12.08 10.37
CA THR A 145 6.16 -13.21 9.92
C THR A 145 5.42 -12.78 8.66
N ILE A 146 5.75 -13.41 7.53
CA ILE A 146 5.20 -13.10 6.21
C ILE A 146 4.44 -14.32 5.68
N ARG A 147 3.23 -14.10 5.16
CA ARG A 147 2.46 -15.09 4.42
C ARG A 147 2.25 -14.58 3.00
N VAL A 148 2.72 -15.32 2.01
CA VAL A 148 2.56 -14.98 0.59
C VAL A 148 1.33 -15.70 0.08
N TYR A 149 0.30 -14.95 -0.30
CA TYR A 149 -0.99 -15.45 -0.79
C TYR A 149 -0.97 -15.49 -2.31
N TRP A 150 -0.87 -16.70 -2.86
CA TRP A 150 -0.86 -16.96 -4.29
C TRP A 150 -2.28 -17.08 -4.83
N SER A 151 -2.69 -16.17 -5.70
CA SER A 151 -4.03 -16.16 -6.29
C SER A 151 -4.06 -15.37 -7.59
N GLN A 152 -4.84 -15.84 -8.57
CA GLN A 152 -5.17 -15.05 -9.77
C GLN A 152 -6.33 -14.05 -9.51
N ASP A 153 -6.79 -13.94 -8.26
CA ASP A 153 -7.93 -13.11 -7.85
C ASP A 153 -7.57 -12.36 -6.57
N ILE A 154 -7.27 -11.07 -6.71
CA ILE A 154 -6.83 -10.22 -5.59
C ILE A 154 -7.87 -10.17 -4.45
N PRO A 155 -9.18 -9.90 -4.71
CA PRO A 155 -10.19 -9.96 -3.67
C PRO A 155 -10.22 -11.28 -2.89
N GLN A 156 -10.02 -12.43 -3.55
CA GLN A 156 -9.96 -13.73 -2.87
C GLN A 156 -8.73 -13.84 -1.97
N ALA A 157 -7.56 -13.36 -2.42
CA ALA A 157 -6.34 -13.35 -1.61
C ALA A 157 -6.51 -12.48 -0.36
N VAL A 158 -7.10 -11.29 -0.49
CA VAL A 158 -7.40 -10.40 0.64
C VAL A 158 -8.34 -11.08 1.64
N ARG A 159 -9.39 -11.76 1.17
CA ARG A 159 -10.30 -12.52 2.04
C ARG A 159 -9.61 -13.68 2.75
N ALA A 160 -8.71 -14.40 2.06
CA ALA A 160 -7.92 -15.47 2.66
C ALA A 160 -7.00 -14.92 3.76
N ALA A 161 -6.27 -13.83 3.50
CA ALA A 161 -5.44 -13.16 4.49
C ALA A 161 -6.24 -12.66 5.71
N THR A 162 -7.46 -12.16 5.47
CA THR A 162 -8.39 -11.75 6.53
C THR A 162 -8.81 -12.94 7.40
N ALA A 163 -9.19 -14.05 6.77
CA ALA A 163 -9.57 -15.29 7.46
C ALA A 163 -8.45 -15.89 8.31
N ASP A 164 -7.20 -15.76 7.82
CA ASP A 164 -5.98 -16.19 8.52
C ASP A 164 -5.52 -15.17 9.58
N SER A 165 -6.31 -14.13 9.82
CA SER A 165 -6.05 -13.11 10.83
C SER A 165 -4.73 -12.38 10.65
N CYS A 166 -4.30 -12.10 9.43
CA CYS A 166 -3.18 -11.19 9.16
C CYS A 166 -3.49 -9.79 9.69
N ASP A 167 -2.45 -9.01 9.99
CA ASP A 167 -2.59 -7.66 10.54
C ASP A 167 -2.49 -6.59 9.46
N VAL A 168 -1.69 -6.87 8.45
CA VAL A 168 -1.44 -5.98 7.32
C VAL A 168 -1.40 -6.81 6.03
N CYS A 169 -1.98 -6.28 4.96
CA CYS A 169 -1.91 -6.84 3.62
C CYS A 169 -1.25 -5.81 2.69
N THR A 170 -0.33 -6.25 1.83
CA THR A 170 0.26 -5.44 0.76
C THR A 170 -0.03 -6.07 -0.60
N ILE A 171 -0.31 -5.20 -1.59
CA ILE A 171 -0.69 -5.58 -2.94
C ILE A 171 0.09 -4.71 -3.91
N SER A 172 1.00 -5.34 -4.65
CA SER A 172 1.84 -4.68 -5.65
C SER A 172 1.38 -4.96 -7.09
N TRP A 173 0.13 -5.39 -7.25
CA TRP A 173 -0.50 -5.72 -8.50
C TRP A 173 -1.78 -4.95 -8.71
N GLY A 174 -1.98 -4.42 -9.91
CA GLY A 174 -3.19 -3.69 -10.23
C GLY A 174 -3.34 -3.38 -11.72
N ALA A 175 -4.34 -2.58 -12.03
CA ALA A 175 -4.61 -2.01 -13.34
C ALA A 175 -5.54 -0.80 -13.19
N ASP A 176 -5.64 0.02 -14.22
CA ASP A 176 -6.59 1.14 -14.20
C ASP A 176 -8.04 0.66 -14.00
N GLU A 177 -8.86 1.50 -13.38
CA GLU A 177 -10.26 1.16 -13.03
C GLU A 177 -11.09 0.67 -14.20
N SER A 178 -10.81 1.12 -15.44
CA SER A 178 -11.60 0.73 -16.62
C SER A 178 -11.36 -0.74 -17.02
N GLU A 179 -10.18 -1.29 -16.71
CA GLU A 179 -9.88 -2.71 -16.92
C GLU A 179 -10.62 -3.61 -15.92
N TRP A 180 -10.89 -3.13 -14.71
CA TRP A 180 -11.64 -3.87 -13.69
C TRP A 180 -13.14 -3.83 -13.92
N GLY A 181 -13.66 -2.65 -14.21
CA GLY A 181 -15.10 -2.39 -14.29
C GLY A 181 -15.79 -2.35 -12.91
N ALA A 182 -16.99 -1.82 -12.88
CA ALA A 182 -17.70 -1.49 -11.64
C ALA A 182 -17.92 -2.69 -10.71
N GLN A 183 -18.26 -3.86 -11.24
CA GLN A 183 -18.56 -5.03 -10.40
C GLN A 183 -17.31 -5.58 -9.70
N ALA A 184 -16.21 -5.71 -10.41
CA ALA A 184 -14.96 -6.19 -9.81
C ALA A 184 -14.37 -5.15 -8.84
N GLY A 185 -14.53 -3.84 -9.15
CA GLY A 185 -14.16 -2.77 -8.24
C GLY A 185 -14.94 -2.81 -6.93
N GLN A 186 -16.25 -3.04 -6.99
CA GLN A 186 -17.08 -3.21 -5.80
C GLN A 186 -16.71 -4.46 -5.00
N ASP A 187 -16.35 -5.56 -5.67
CA ASP A 187 -15.91 -6.79 -5.00
C ASP A 187 -14.58 -6.59 -4.26
N MET A 188 -13.65 -5.82 -4.86
CA MET A 188 -12.40 -5.43 -4.21
C MET A 188 -12.65 -4.53 -2.98
N GLU A 189 -13.52 -3.54 -3.12
CA GLU A 189 -13.90 -2.66 -2.00
C GLU A 189 -14.57 -3.44 -0.87
N GLN A 190 -15.44 -4.42 -1.20
CA GLN A 190 -16.05 -5.26 -0.18
C GLN A 190 -15.01 -6.11 0.56
N ALA A 191 -14.03 -6.70 -0.17
CA ALA A 191 -12.95 -7.46 0.44
C ALA A 191 -12.09 -6.58 1.38
N ALA A 192 -11.80 -5.33 0.98
CA ALA A 192 -11.06 -4.37 1.80
C ALA A 192 -11.88 -3.90 3.01
N THR A 193 -13.19 -3.69 2.86
CA THR A 193 -14.10 -3.36 3.97
C THR A 193 -14.14 -4.48 5.01
N ASP A 194 -14.26 -5.73 4.58
CA ASP A 194 -14.26 -6.90 5.46
C ASP A 194 -12.91 -7.03 6.19
N ALA A 195 -11.81 -6.80 5.47
CA ALA A 195 -10.45 -6.81 6.02
C ALA A 195 -10.26 -5.77 7.12
N THR A 196 -10.61 -4.52 6.84
CA THR A 196 -10.46 -3.42 7.80
C THR A 196 -11.41 -3.55 8.98
N THR A 197 -12.61 -4.12 8.79
CA THR A 197 -13.54 -4.47 9.87
C THR A 197 -12.96 -5.56 10.78
N ALA A 198 -12.22 -6.52 10.23
CA ALA A 198 -11.49 -7.53 11.00
C ALA A 198 -10.20 -7.00 11.65
N GLY A 199 -9.85 -5.74 11.40
CA GLY A 199 -8.67 -5.08 11.94
C GLY A 199 -7.42 -5.16 11.05
N MET A 200 -7.47 -5.78 9.87
CA MET A 200 -6.38 -5.82 8.92
C MET A 200 -6.34 -4.52 8.08
N ILE A 201 -5.15 -3.96 7.91
CA ILE A 201 -4.93 -2.84 6.99
C ILE A 201 -4.55 -3.39 5.61
N VAL A 202 -5.00 -2.73 4.54
CA VAL A 202 -4.65 -3.08 3.17
C VAL A 202 -3.93 -1.91 2.51
N PHE A 203 -2.69 -2.14 2.04
CA PHE A 203 -1.92 -1.21 1.22
C PHE A 203 -1.91 -1.71 -0.22
N ALA A 204 -1.95 -0.80 -1.18
CA ALA A 204 -1.77 -1.16 -2.58
C ALA A 204 -0.97 -0.09 -3.33
N ALA A 205 -0.12 -0.52 -4.26
CA ALA A 205 0.60 0.33 -5.19
C ALA A 205 -0.38 1.13 -6.07
N ALA A 206 -0.09 2.42 -6.33
CA ALA A 206 -0.96 3.31 -7.07
C ALA A 206 -0.68 3.36 -8.58
N GLY A 207 0.24 2.53 -9.08
CA GLY A 207 0.61 2.46 -10.49
C GLY A 207 1.91 3.19 -10.83
N ASP A 208 2.50 2.82 -11.98
CA ASP A 208 3.84 3.22 -12.41
C ASP A 208 3.87 3.92 -13.78
N ASN A 209 2.74 4.35 -14.30
CA ASN A 209 2.65 4.94 -15.64
C ASN A 209 2.05 6.36 -15.58
N ASP A 210 2.56 7.16 -14.64
CA ASP A 210 2.05 8.51 -14.38
C ASP A 210 0.53 8.54 -14.19
N SER A 211 -0.09 9.69 -14.38
CA SER A 211 -1.53 9.88 -14.16
C SER A 211 -2.44 9.09 -15.08
N SER A 212 -1.95 8.59 -16.22
CA SER A 212 -2.76 7.75 -17.11
C SER A 212 -2.95 6.33 -16.60
N ASP A 213 -2.03 5.85 -15.76
CA ASP A 213 -1.92 4.46 -15.33
C ASP A 213 -1.98 3.43 -16.48
N GLY A 214 -1.63 3.86 -17.70
CA GLY A 214 -1.78 3.08 -18.93
C GLY A 214 -3.23 2.92 -19.41
N GLY A 215 -4.17 3.63 -18.79
CA GLY A 215 -5.58 3.65 -19.15
C GLY A 215 -5.90 4.50 -20.38
N PRO A 216 -7.19 4.59 -20.74
CA PRO A 216 -7.62 5.18 -22.02
C PRO A 216 -7.58 6.71 -22.04
N THR A 217 -7.39 7.37 -20.91
CA THR A 217 -7.36 8.84 -20.80
C THR A 217 -6.08 9.29 -20.12
N PRO A 218 -5.70 10.59 -20.19
CA PRO A 218 -4.51 11.09 -19.47
C PRO A 218 -4.63 11.04 -17.93
N ALA A 219 -5.82 10.82 -17.40
CA ALA A 219 -6.07 10.77 -15.96
C ALA A 219 -6.98 9.57 -15.64
N ASN A 220 -6.37 8.53 -15.14
CA ASN A 220 -7.01 7.33 -14.60
C ASN A 220 -6.34 7.00 -13.27
N VAL A 221 -6.96 6.14 -12.48
CA VAL A 221 -6.38 5.66 -11.23
C VAL A 221 -6.39 4.15 -11.18
N ASP A 222 -5.43 3.62 -10.47
CA ASP A 222 -5.27 2.18 -10.27
C ASP A 222 -6.27 1.61 -9.27
N LEU A 223 -6.68 0.39 -9.51
CA LEU A 223 -7.36 -0.48 -8.56
C LEU A 223 -6.47 -1.73 -8.34
N PRO A 224 -6.16 -2.10 -7.09
CA PRO A 224 -6.88 -1.86 -5.81
C PRO A 224 -6.67 -0.51 -5.11
N ALA A 225 -5.67 0.29 -5.50
CA ALA A 225 -5.31 1.51 -4.76
C ALA A 225 -6.47 2.51 -4.60
N SER A 226 -7.41 2.56 -5.56
CA SER A 226 -8.55 3.47 -5.52
C SER A 226 -9.72 3.00 -4.66
N ALA A 227 -9.72 1.75 -4.16
CA ALA A 227 -10.77 1.28 -3.26
C ALA A 227 -10.73 2.05 -1.93
N PRO A 228 -11.89 2.57 -1.42
CA PRO A 228 -11.92 3.45 -0.24
C PRO A 228 -11.33 2.88 1.05
N HIS A 229 -11.38 1.55 1.24
CA HIS A 229 -10.80 0.87 2.41
C HIS A 229 -9.38 0.34 2.17
N VAL A 230 -8.75 0.71 1.04
CA VAL A 230 -7.34 0.45 0.75
C VAL A 230 -6.55 1.75 0.89
N ILE A 231 -5.35 1.69 1.43
CA ILE A 231 -4.40 2.81 1.45
C ILE A 231 -3.59 2.75 0.16
N GLY A 232 -3.86 3.67 -0.77
CA GLY A 232 -3.12 3.78 -2.02
C GLY A 232 -1.75 4.39 -1.79
N CYS A 233 -0.70 3.70 -2.25
CA CYS A 233 0.71 4.09 -2.08
C CYS A 233 1.27 4.62 -3.40
N GLY A 234 1.55 5.91 -3.48
CA GLY A 234 2.22 6.56 -4.58
C GLY A 234 3.74 6.56 -4.45
N GLY A 235 4.40 7.14 -5.46
CA GLY A 235 5.84 7.13 -5.60
C GLY A 235 6.48 8.51 -5.54
N THR A 236 7.64 8.59 -4.89
CA THR A 236 8.52 9.75 -4.89
C THR A 236 9.90 9.40 -5.46
N THR A 237 10.64 10.41 -5.89
CA THR A 237 12.08 10.34 -6.11
C THR A 237 12.76 10.90 -4.87
N LYS A 238 13.39 10.02 -4.07
CA LYS A 238 14.03 10.41 -2.82
C LYS A 238 15.54 10.33 -2.89
N THR A 239 16.18 11.45 -2.61
CA THR A 239 17.63 11.52 -2.41
C THR A 239 17.96 11.75 -0.93
N ALA A 240 19.22 11.82 -0.57
CA ALA A 240 19.63 12.16 0.79
C ALA A 240 19.18 13.57 1.23
N THR A 241 18.91 14.49 0.30
CA THR A 241 18.66 15.92 0.56
C THR A 241 17.34 16.44 0.01
N SER A 242 16.65 15.68 -0.83
CA SER A 242 15.43 16.11 -1.50
C SER A 242 14.45 14.94 -1.66
N GLU A 243 13.18 15.28 -1.77
CA GLU A 243 12.12 14.35 -2.13
C GLU A 243 11.09 15.08 -2.98
N THR A 244 10.77 14.54 -4.15
CA THR A 244 9.82 15.09 -5.12
C THR A 244 8.90 14.00 -5.63
N VAL A 245 7.82 14.34 -6.30
CA VAL A 245 7.00 13.34 -7.02
C VAL A 245 7.87 12.57 -8.00
N TRP A 246 7.71 11.25 -8.07
CA TRP A 246 8.39 10.43 -9.07
C TRP A 246 7.74 10.62 -10.43
N ASN A 247 8.53 11.15 -11.38
CA ASN A 247 8.18 11.25 -12.79
C ASN A 247 9.47 11.35 -13.62
N ASN A 248 9.78 10.31 -14.37
CA ASN A 248 10.97 10.21 -15.18
C ASN A 248 10.77 10.78 -16.60
N ASP A 249 9.57 11.22 -16.96
CA ASP A 249 9.22 11.84 -18.24
C ASP A 249 8.26 13.03 -18.07
N PRO A 250 8.70 14.13 -17.43
CA PRO A 250 7.86 15.27 -17.08
C PRO A 250 7.08 15.84 -18.29
N GLY A 251 5.78 16.04 -18.09
CA GLY A 251 4.87 16.52 -19.13
C GLY A 251 4.24 15.41 -19.98
N ASN A 252 4.56 14.14 -19.72
CA ASN A 252 3.91 12.98 -20.31
C ASN A 252 3.04 12.29 -19.23
N ALA A 253 1.74 12.23 -19.46
CA ALA A 253 0.81 11.56 -18.52
C ALA A 253 0.86 10.03 -18.59
N SER A 254 1.63 9.46 -19.51
CA SER A 254 1.78 8.01 -19.75
C SER A 254 3.25 7.60 -19.75
N GLY A 255 4.08 8.31 -19.01
CA GLY A 255 5.51 8.05 -18.85
C GLY A 255 5.80 6.98 -17.79
N GLU A 256 6.99 7.06 -17.22
CA GLU A 256 7.41 6.28 -16.08
C GLU A 256 7.39 7.17 -14.83
N GLY A 257 6.42 6.96 -13.97
CA GLY A 257 6.20 7.80 -12.79
C GLY A 257 4.98 7.33 -12.00
N THR A 258 4.74 7.97 -10.86
CA THR A 258 3.67 7.57 -9.93
C THR A 258 2.29 7.74 -10.52
N GLY A 259 1.45 6.71 -10.37
CA GLY A 259 0.01 6.82 -10.59
C GLY A 259 -0.63 7.79 -9.60
N GLY A 260 -1.82 8.27 -9.97
CA GLY A 260 -2.61 9.15 -9.11
C GLY A 260 -3.60 10.00 -9.88
N GLY A 261 -4.62 10.47 -9.18
CA GLY A 261 -5.75 11.18 -9.77
C GLY A 261 -7.02 11.04 -8.94
N TYR A 262 -8.16 10.96 -9.61
CA TYR A 262 -9.47 10.82 -8.97
C TYR A 262 -10.21 9.62 -9.54
N SER A 263 -10.74 8.80 -8.65
CA SER A 263 -11.54 7.62 -8.99
C SER A 263 -12.81 7.99 -9.76
N THR A 264 -13.12 7.18 -10.74
CA THR A 264 -14.39 7.23 -11.49
C THR A 264 -15.40 6.21 -10.95
N LEU A 265 -14.93 5.16 -10.28
CA LEU A 265 -15.77 4.12 -9.67
C LEU A 265 -16.25 4.51 -8.28
N PHE A 266 -15.41 5.16 -7.49
CA PHE A 266 -15.71 5.51 -6.10
C PHE A 266 -16.00 6.99 -5.95
N GLN A 267 -17.23 7.35 -6.21
CA GLN A 267 -17.76 8.71 -6.12
C GLN A 267 -18.93 8.78 -5.13
N PRO A 268 -19.13 9.93 -4.44
CA PRO A 268 -18.28 11.12 -4.42
C PRO A 268 -16.99 10.92 -3.63
N MET A 269 -16.10 11.93 -3.63
CA MET A 269 -14.89 11.94 -2.78
C MET A 269 -15.27 11.67 -1.31
N PRO A 270 -14.57 10.76 -0.64
CA PRO A 270 -14.81 10.48 0.77
C PRO A 270 -14.57 11.71 1.65
N THR A 271 -15.46 11.94 2.60
CA THR A 271 -15.37 13.09 3.53
C THR A 271 -14.16 13.07 4.46
N TRP A 272 -13.52 11.91 4.61
CA TRP A 272 -12.32 11.75 5.40
C TRP A 272 -11.03 12.17 4.69
N GLN A 273 -11.04 12.42 3.36
CA GLN A 273 -9.90 13.00 2.64
C GLN A 273 -9.80 14.51 2.90
N ILE A 274 -9.58 14.86 4.17
CA ILE A 274 -9.55 16.23 4.66
C ILE A 274 -8.34 16.98 4.09
N GLY A 275 -8.60 18.17 3.52
CA GLY A 275 -7.57 19.00 2.91
C GLY A 275 -7.25 18.65 1.46
N ALA A 276 -7.76 17.54 0.94
CA ALA A 276 -7.61 17.19 -0.47
C ALA A 276 -8.31 18.22 -1.37
N PRO A 277 -7.76 18.51 -2.57
CA PRO A 277 -8.43 19.34 -3.55
C PRO A 277 -9.78 18.74 -3.95
N ASN A 278 -10.77 19.60 -4.20
CA ASN A 278 -12.07 19.13 -4.65
C ASN A 278 -11.95 18.34 -5.96
N GLY A 279 -12.46 17.11 -5.95
CA GLY A 279 -12.49 16.22 -7.10
C GLY A 279 -13.80 15.44 -7.18
N PRO A 280 -14.06 14.78 -8.30
CA PRO A 280 -15.32 14.07 -8.53
C PRO A 280 -15.46 12.81 -7.69
N GLY A 281 -14.34 12.17 -7.36
CA GLY A 281 -14.28 10.91 -6.63
C GLY A 281 -13.10 10.83 -5.68
N ARG A 282 -12.87 9.65 -5.12
CA ARG A 282 -11.76 9.38 -4.22
C ARG A 282 -10.43 9.78 -4.87
N MET A 283 -9.62 10.55 -4.15
CA MET A 283 -8.27 10.95 -4.56
C MET A 283 -7.28 9.81 -4.27
N VAL A 284 -6.39 9.53 -5.22
CA VAL A 284 -5.28 8.57 -5.14
C VAL A 284 -3.99 9.32 -5.48
N PRO A 285 -2.85 9.00 -4.82
CA PRO A 285 -2.68 8.09 -3.70
C PRO A 285 -3.12 8.73 -2.36
N ASP A 286 -3.10 7.92 -1.27
CA ASP A 286 -3.24 8.45 0.10
C ASP A 286 -1.90 8.86 0.69
N VAL A 287 -0.88 8.03 0.47
CA VAL A 287 0.49 8.21 0.98
C VAL A 287 1.50 7.93 -0.14
N SER A 288 2.76 8.31 0.05
CA SER A 288 3.84 8.01 -0.90
C SER A 288 5.12 7.61 -0.19
N ALA A 289 6.04 6.98 -0.92
CA ALA A 289 7.42 6.75 -0.50
C ALA A 289 8.31 6.67 -1.74
N ASP A 290 9.64 6.55 -1.54
CA ASP A 290 10.57 6.38 -2.66
C ASP A 290 10.13 5.22 -3.57
N ALA A 291 10.08 5.49 -4.87
CA ALA A 291 9.62 4.56 -5.88
C ALA A 291 10.40 4.70 -7.21
N ASP A 292 11.17 5.78 -7.37
CA ASP A 292 11.94 5.97 -8.58
C ASP A 292 13.06 4.91 -8.68
N PRO A 293 13.14 4.11 -9.76
CA PRO A 293 14.22 3.13 -9.90
C PRO A 293 15.62 3.79 -9.95
N ASN A 294 15.71 5.08 -10.24
CA ASN A 294 16.99 5.79 -10.22
C ASN A 294 17.52 6.01 -8.80
N THR A 295 16.65 6.19 -7.82
CA THR A 295 16.97 6.26 -6.39
C THR A 295 16.56 4.98 -5.64
N GLY A 296 16.05 3.96 -6.30
CA GLY A 296 15.35 2.80 -5.83
C GLY A 296 16.06 1.90 -4.82
N TYR A 297 15.50 0.75 -4.62
CA TYR A 297 15.84 -0.21 -3.56
C TYR A 297 16.85 -1.25 -4.05
N ASN A 298 17.93 -1.44 -3.32
CA ASN A 298 18.87 -2.51 -3.58
C ASN A 298 18.32 -3.83 -3.04
N ILE A 299 18.05 -4.78 -3.93
CA ILE A 299 17.55 -6.12 -3.59
C ILE A 299 18.41 -7.21 -4.22
N ILE A 300 18.15 -8.46 -3.87
CA ILE A 300 18.74 -9.64 -4.53
C ILE A 300 17.66 -10.34 -5.35
N LEU A 301 17.92 -10.53 -6.63
CA LEU A 301 17.06 -11.26 -7.56
C LEU A 301 17.90 -12.23 -8.40
N HIS A 302 17.52 -13.52 -8.42
CA HIS A 302 18.24 -14.59 -9.11
C HIS A 302 19.74 -14.65 -8.76
N GLY A 303 20.06 -14.46 -7.46
CA GLY A 303 21.43 -14.47 -6.95
C GLY A 303 22.27 -13.22 -7.28
N ALA A 304 21.70 -12.20 -7.90
CA ALA A 304 22.40 -10.98 -8.28
C ALA A 304 21.80 -9.73 -7.60
N PRO A 305 22.64 -8.76 -7.21
CA PRO A 305 22.14 -7.47 -6.75
C PRO A 305 21.52 -6.70 -7.93
N VAL A 306 20.33 -6.16 -7.70
CA VAL A 306 19.62 -5.29 -8.64
C VAL A 306 19.04 -4.09 -7.91
N THR A 307 18.86 -2.96 -8.61
CA THR A 307 18.10 -1.82 -8.08
C THR A 307 16.75 -1.79 -8.76
N ILE A 308 15.69 -1.78 -7.93
CA ILE A 308 14.30 -1.78 -8.37
C ILE A 308 13.58 -0.60 -7.70
N GLY A 309 12.63 -0.02 -8.41
CA GLY A 309 11.66 0.96 -7.92
C GLY A 309 10.26 0.52 -8.33
N GLY A 310 9.37 1.48 -8.39
CA GLY A 310 7.93 1.33 -8.59
C GLY A 310 7.15 1.60 -7.33
N THR A 311 5.88 1.92 -7.47
CA THR A 311 4.97 2.07 -6.33
C THR A 311 4.80 0.78 -5.55
N SER A 312 5.18 -0.37 -6.16
CA SER A 312 5.38 -1.67 -5.54
C SER A 312 6.40 -1.70 -4.41
N ALA A 313 7.36 -0.77 -4.38
CA ALA A 313 8.29 -0.67 -3.26
C ALA A 313 7.69 0.10 -2.07
N ALA A 314 6.81 1.06 -2.35
CA ALA A 314 6.17 1.88 -1.32
C ALA A 314 5.16 1.07 -0.48
N ALA A 315 4.32 0.24 -1.09
CA ALA A 315 3.31 -0.53 -0.38
C ALA A 315 3.89 -1.51 0.65
N PRO A 316 4.86 -2.38 0.34
CA PRO A 316 5.48 -3.28 1.31
C PRO A 316 6.34 -2.54 2.36
N LEU A 317 6.90 -1.37 2.04
CA LEU A 317 7.60 -0.53 3.01
C LEU A 317 6.64 -0.09 4.13
N TYR A 318 5.45 0.43 3.77
CA TYR A 318 4.40 0.75 4.73
C TYR A 318 3.89 -0.49 5.47
N ALA A 319 3.71 -1.61 4.77
CA ALA A 319 3.24 -2.86 5.38
C ALA A 319 4.21 -3.33 6.49
N GLY A 320 5.52 -3.29 6.26
CA GLY A 320 6.54 -3.61 7.26
C GLY A 320 6.48 -2.70 8.48
N LEU A 321 6.32 -1.37 8.26
CA LEU A 321 6.15 -0.41 9.35
C LEU A 321 4.90 -0.71 10.18
N PHE A 322 3.75 -0.84 9.54
CA PHE A 322 2.48 -0.98 10.24
C PHE A 322 2.35 -2.33 10.96
N ALA A 323 2.89 -3.40 10.38
CA ALA A 323 2.99 -4.69 11.06
C ALA A 323 3.87 -4.62 12.33
N SER A 324 4.90 -3.78 12.32
CA SER A 324 5.77 -3.58 13.48
C SER A 324 5.04 -2.99 14.70
N PHE A 325 3.88 -2.37 14.51
CA PHE A 325 3.05 -1.84 15.61
C PHE A 325 2.37 -2.94 16.42
N GLY A 326 2.22 -4.15 15.87
CA GLY A 326 1.66 -5.31 16.57
C GLY A 326 0.21 -5.14 17.00
N ALA A 327 -0.58 -4.38 16.25
CA ALA A 327 -1.97 -4.04 16.58
C ALA A 327 -2.92 -4.24 15.39
N LYS A 328 -4.14 -4.65 15.67
CA LYS A 328 -5.26 -4.68 14.72
C LYS A 328 -5.81 -3.26 14.56
N LEU A 329 -5.31 -2.54 13.57
CA LEU A 329 -5.61 -1.12 13.39
C LEU A 329 -6.84 -0.87 12.50
N GLY A 330 -7.12 -1.74 11.53
CA GLY A 330 -8.29 -1.64 10.66
C GLY A 330 -8.28 -0.40 9.77
N PHE A 331 -9.41 0.28 9.66
CA PHE A 331 -9.57 1.44 8.78
C PHE A 331 -8.96 2.71 9.39
N VAL A 332 -7.65 2.89 9.28
CA VAL A 332 -6.90 4.03 9.83
C VAL A 332 -6.78 5.22 8.89
N THR A 333 -7.14 5.10 7.62
CA THR A 333 -6.97 6.17 6.62
C THR A 333 -7.54 7.52 7.07
N PRO A 334 -8.73 7.60 7.68
CA PRO A 334 -9.24 8.88 8.21
C PRO A 334 -8.34 9.49 9.29
N GLU A 335 -7.74 8.65 10.15
CA GLU A 335 -6.83 9.10 11.20
C GLU A 335 -5.52 9.66 10.60
N LEU A 336 -5.02 9.06 9.51
CA LEU A 336 -3.85 9.56 8.79
C LEU A 336 -4.11 10.95 8.20
N TYR A 337 -5.25 11.15 7.53
CA TYR A 337 -5.64 12.46 6.98
C TYR A 337 -5.85 13.54 8.04
N LEU A 338 -6.30 13.16 9.23
CA LEU A 338 -6.40 14.08 10.38
C LEU A 338 -5.03 14.46 10.98
N ASN A 339 -4.00 13.64 10.74
CA ASN A 339 -2.68 13.78 11.35
C ASN A 339 -1.56 13.93 10.30
N GLN A 340 -1.75 14.77 9.29
CA GLN A 340 -0.81 15.00 8.19
C GLN A 340 0.60 15.37 8.65
N VAL A 341 0.74 15.91 9.86
CA VAL A 341 2.05 16.20 10.49
C VAL A 341 2.92 14.96 10.70
N CYS A 342 2.36 13.74 10.53
CA CYS A 342 3.09 12.48 10.56
C CYS A 342 3.76 12.14 9.23
N PHE A 343 3.65 13.02 8.25
CA PHE A 343 4.21 12.87 6.90
C PHE A 343 5.06 14.07 6.51
N HIS A 344 5.97 13.85 5.58
CA HIS A 344 6.66 14.91 4.84
C HIS A 344 5.78 15.29 3.65
N ASP A 345 5.30 16.52 3.63
CA ASP A 345 4.50 17.06 2.54
C ASP A 345 5.37 17.22 1.28
N ILE A 346 4.96 16.58 0.17
CA ILE A 346 5.67 16.63 -1.11
C ILE A 346 5.07 17.74 -1.97
N THR A 347 5.80 18.81 -2.16
CA THR A 347 5.28 20.04 -2.79
C THR A 347 5.90 20.33 -4.16
N GLN A 348 6.70 19.41 -4.71
CA GLN A 348 7.40 19.58 -5.98
C GLN A 348 7.25 18.38 -6.88
N GLY A 349 7.10 18.63 -8.18
CA GLY A 349 6.93 17.62 -9.20
C GLY A 349 5.49 17.53 -9.70
N ASP A 350 5.26 16.59 -10.58
CA ASP A 350 3.96 16.26 -11.18
C ASP A 350 3.97 14.79 -11.64
N ASN A 351 2.78 14.25 -11.92
CA ASN A 351 2.62 12.93 -12.56
C ASN A 351 2.00 13.05 -13.95
N GLY A 352 2.22 14.16 -14.62
CA GLY A 352 1.68 14.47 -15.94
C GLY A 352 0.42 15.30 -15.89
N SER A 353 -0.70 14.79 -15.36
CA SER A 353 -1.97 15.53 -15.30
C SER A 353 -2.12 16.38 -14.03
N PHE A 354 -1.46 16.03 -12.96
CA PHE A 354 -1.57 16.69 -11.66
C PHE A 354 -0.21 17.16 -11.17
N ARG A 355 -0.23 18.19 -10.32
CA ARG A 355 0.99 18.76 -9.71
C ARG A 355 0.92 18.64 -8.21
N ALA A 356 2.09 18.39 -7.62
CA ALA A 356 2.27 18.48 -6.18
C ALA A 356 2.04 19.92 -5.68
N GLN A 357 1.43 20.04 -4.51
CA GLN A 357 1.10 21.32 -3.86
C GLN A 357 1.14 21.16 -2.34
N PRO A 358 1.17 22.24 -1.57
CA PRO A 358 1.06 22.15 -0.12
C PRO A 358 -0.24 21.47 0.33
N GLY A 359 -0.12 20.48 1.22
CA GLY A 359 -1.20 19.60 1.67
C GLY A 359 -1.45 18.45 0.71
N PRO A 360 -2.53 17.67 0.92
CA PRO A 360 -2.82 16.49 0.13
C PRO A 360 -3.04 16.82 -1.36
N ASP A 361 -2.49 16.00 -2.24
CA ASP A 361 -2.63 16.17 -3.69
C ASP A 361 -2.69 14.82 -4.43
N PRO A 362 -3.20 14.79 -5.69
CA PRO A 362 -3.36 13.55 -6.44
C PRO A 362 -2.05 13.05 -7.10
N CYS A 363 -0.88 13.47 -6.63
CA CYS A 363 0.42 12.94 -7.03
C CYS A 363 1.10 12.19 -5.89
N SER A 364 0.97 12.68 -4.65
CA SER A 364 1.73 12.20 -3.50
C SER A 364 0.86 11.96 -2.25
N GLY A 365 -0.45 12.18 -2.35
CA GLY A 365 -1.35 12.05 -1.20
C GLY A 365 -1.02 13.04 -0.09
N ILE A 366 -0.97 12.55 1.14
CA ILE A 366 -0.55 13.34 2.31
C ILE A 366 0.98 13.33 2.52
N GLY A 367 1.73 12.72 1.60
CA GLY A 367 3.19 12.72 1.57
C GLY A 367 3.87 11.42 2.02
N SER A 368 5.18 11.49 2.29
CA SER A 368 6.01 10.35 2.67
C SER A 368 6.15 10.20 4.19
N PRO A 369 6.47 9.01 4.74
CA PRO A 369 6.29 8.71 6.15
C PRO A 369 7.33 9.40 7.05
N ILE A 370 6.89 9.85 8.23
CA ILE A 370 7.76 10.10 9.38
C ILE A 370 7.49 8.96 10.38
N GLY A 371 8.22 7.85 10.25
CA GLY A 371 7.91 6.59 10.90
C GLY A 371 7.70 6.68 12.41
N ILE A 372 8.56 7.42 13.12
CA ILE A 372 8.42 7.60 14.57
C ILE A 372 7.11 8.35 14.96
N LYS A 373 6.65 9.28 14.12
CA LYS A 373 5.39 9.99 14.40
C LYS A 373 4.19 9.10 14.15
N LEU A 374 4.23 8.25 13.11
CA LEU A 374 3.20 7.25 12.85
C LEU A 374 3.12 6.24 14.00
N ALA A 375 4.24 5.75 14.50
CA ALA A 375 4.26 4.89 15.69
C ALA A 375 3.66 5.60 16.91
N GLN A 376 4.02 6.84 17.15
CA GLN A 376 3.47 7.64 18.25
C GLN A 376 1.96 7.89 18.11
N LEU A 377 1.46 8.03 16.89
CA LEU A 377 0.04 8.21 16.61
C LEU A 377 -0.74 6.92 16.87
N LEU A 378 -0.30 5.81 16.26
CA LEU A 378 -1.10 4.59 16.13
C LEU A 378 -0.87 3.57 17.26
N MET A 379 0.28 3.63 17.94
CA MET A 379 0.58 2.76 19.08
C MET A 379 0.21 3.38 20.43
N LYS A 380 -0.38 4.56 20.46
CA LYS A 380 -0.92 5.07 21.75
C LYS A 380 -1.82 3.96 22.30
N PRO A 381 -1.58 3.50 23.58
CA PRO A 381 -2.60 2.70 24.23
C PRO A 381 -3.90 3.49 24.02
N ALA A 382 -4.96 2.79 23.62
CA ALA A 382 -6.27 3.41 23.55
C ALA A 382 -6.50 4.06 24.93
N ALA A 383 -5.95 5.23 25.10
CA ALA A 383 -6.27 6.10 26.20
C ALA A 383 -7.76 6.15 26.06
N SER A 384 -8.48 5.65 27.07
CA SER A 384 -9.92 5.63 27.15
C SER A 384 -10.45 6.83 26.36
N SER A 385 -10.59 6.65 25.05
CA SER A 385 -10.92 7.70 24.09
C SER A 385 -12.43 7.96 24.10
N VAL A 386 -12.99 7.79 25.26
CA VAL A 386 -14.14 8.56 25.62
C VAL A 386 -13.59 9.82 26.29
N ARG A 387 -13.08 10.79 25.49
CA ARG A 387 -13.18 12.17 25.96
C ARG A 387 -14.63 12.29 26.44
N SER A 388 -14.79 12.48 27.73
CA SER A 388 -16.15 12.53 28.28
C SER A 388 -16.87 13.65 27.51
N LEU A 389 -18.16 13.50 27.25
CA LEU A 389 -18.97 14.58 26.67
C LEU A 389 -18.69 15.92 27.42
N LYS A 390 -18.34 15.81 28.68
CA LYS A 390 -17.94 16.93 29.55
C LYS A 390 -16.61 17.58 29.10
N ASP A 391 -15.61 16.80 28.66
CA ASP A 391 -14.32 17.34 28.20
C ASP A 391 -14.46 18.01 26.82
N LEU A 392 -15.25 17.42 25.93
CA LEU A 392 -15.59 18.01 24.63
C LEU A 392 -16.41 19.30 24.77
N LEU A 393 -17.33 19.34 25.73
CA LEU A 393 -18.11 20.55 26.03
C LEU A 393 -17.22 21.65 26.61
N ALA A 394 -16.28 21.31 27.50
CA ALA A 394 -15.34 22.27 28.08
C ALA A 394 -14.39 22.85 27.01
N GLU A 395 -13.88 22.00 26.08
CA GLU A 395 -13.05 22.46 24.97
C GLU A 395 -13.82 23.38 24.00
N ASN A 396 -15.06 23.02 23.66
CA ASN A 396 -15.92 23.85 22.82
C ASN A 396 -16.22 25.25 23.51
N GLU A 397 -16.40 25.25 24.79
CA GLU A 397 -16.60 26.51 25.54
C GLU A 397 -15.33 27.35 25.53
N GLN A 398 -14.15 26.75 25.69
CA GLN A 398 -12.87 27.42 25.60
C GLN A 398 -12.61 27.99 24.20
N LEU A 399 -12.88 27.23 23.15
CA LEU A 399 -12.77 27.68 21.76
C LEU A 399 -13.69 28.86 21.47
N ARG A 400 -14.94 28.83 21.96
CA ARG A 400 -15.89 29.96 21.83
C ARG A 400 -15.39 31.23 22.52
N LYS A 401 -14.77 31.11 23.70
CA LYS A 401 -14.16 32.24 24.40
C LYS A 401 -12.98 32.81 23.60
N THR A 402 -12.11 31.97 23.11
CA THR A 402 -10.97 32.36 22.27
C THR A 402 -11.41 33.05 20.97
N ILE A 403 -12.43 32.55 20.31
CA ILE A 403 -13.02 33.18 19.11
C ILE A 403 -13.62 34.52 19.44
N ALA A 404 -14.30 34.65 20.56
CA ALA A 404 -14.87 35.92 21.01
C ALA A 404 -13.77 36.97 21.31
N GLU A 405 -12.69 36.56 21.96
CA GLU A 405 -11.54 37.42 22.22
C GLU A 405 -10.84 37.88 20.94
N LEU A 406 -10.64 36.95 19.98
CA LEU A 406 -10.06 37.28 18.68
C LEU A 406 -10.94 38.24 17.88
N LYS A 407 -12.26 38.02 17.88
CA LYS A 407 -13.23 38.95 17.25
C LYS A 407 -13.22 40.34 17.89
N SER A 408 -13.00 40.44 19.20
CA SER A 408 -12.91 41.75 19.90
C SER A 408 -11.63 42.50 19.55
N LYS A 409 -10.55 41.78 19.19
CA LYS A 409 -9.25 42.36 18.83
C LYS A 409 -9.12 42.68 17.33
N LEU A 410 -10.05 42.24 16.51
CA LEU A 410 -10.08 42.46 15.06
C LEU A 410 -11.42 43.10 14.63
N PRO A 411 -11.67 44.37 14.96
CA PRO A 411 -12.91 45.05 14.58
C PRO A 411 -12.92 45.40 13.10
N GLY A 412 -13.09 44.40 12.21
CA GLY A 412 -13.10 44.59 10.75
C GLY A 412 -13.42 43.36 9.91
N LEU A 413 -13.39 42.16 10.49
CA LEU A 413 -13.85 40.97 9.81
C LEU A 413 -15.37 40.79 10.00
N LYS A 414 -16.14 41.27 9.03
CA LYS A 414 -17.55 40.86 8.88
C LYS A 414 -17.57 39.48 8.26
N ALA A 415 -18.44 38.62 8.81
CA ALA A 415 -18.70 37.25 8.37
C ALA A 415 -19.15 37.16 6.91
#